data_81d58b61a4cdb0a16c0c32c1997c4497
#
_entry.id   81d58b61a4cdb0a16c0c32c1997c4497
#
_cell.length_a   1.000
_cell.length_b   1.000
_cell.length_c   1.000
_cell.angle_alpha   90.00
_cell.angle_beta   90.00
_cell.angle_gamma   90.00
#
_symmetry.space_group_name_H-M   'P 1'
#
loop_
_entity.id
_entity.type
_entity.pdbx_description
1 polymer ?
#
loop_
_entity_poly.entity_id
_entity_poly.type
_entity_poly.pdbx_seq_one_letter_code
_entity_poly.pdbx_strand_id
1 'polypeptide(L)'
;ILSALGRDSALAEEDFSPQPHGGDLYQMLYPASKKQEQGLSLARQRAFQYVGAVHSADDQLIRTKSGGSGALLAFRDSFGNALHEDLAEAFASAVFSRSMPYDLSLMQDAQPDTVLVQLVERNLRWLSTRPPLLPAPEREALEAQPGEQTISVSQSKSAYEGLFIYTGTFEDLTPDKDTPVYAVLGGVCYEACPTEAGFQLLTPAGSGLSLLVCMDGVYQCLQATVE
;
A
#
# COMPACT_ATOMS: atom_id res chain seq x y z
N ILE A 1 15.74 12.97 -3.41
CA ILE A 1 15.47 11.52 -3.30
C ILE A 1 16.64 10.73 -3.88
N LEU A 2 16.99 10.88 -5.17
CA LEU A 2 18.07 10.11 -5.80
C LEU A 2 19.41 10.26 -5.06
N SER A 3 19.79 11.47 -4.70
CA SER A 3 21.01 11.71 -3.90
C SER A 3 20.98 11.01 -2.55
N ALA A 4 19.84 10.97 -1.87
CA ALA A 4 19.70 10.22 -0.61
C ALA A 4 19.81 8.69 -0.78
N LEU A 5 19.56 8.20 -2.00
CA LEU A 5 19.72 6.79 -2.38
C LEU A 5 21.12 6.50 -2.94
N GLY A 6 22.05 7.47 -2.89
CA GLY A 6 23.37 7.32 -3.47
C GLY A 6 23.36 7.20 -5.00
N ARG A 7 22.35 7.75 -5.65
CA ARG A 7 22.19 7.72 -7.11
C ARG A 7 22.36 9.11 -7.69
N ASP A 8 23.00 9.19 -8.84
CA ASP A 8 23.07 10.42 -9.60
C ASP A 8 21.75 10.70 -10.34
N SER A 9 21.41 11.96 -10.45
CA SER A 9 20.32 12.36 -11.33
C SER A 9 20.76 12.22 -12.78
N ALA A 10 19.92 11.61 -13.61
CA ALA A 10 20.12 11.60 -15.06
C ALA A 10 19.83 12.97 -15.68
N LEU A 11 19.37 13.95 -14.89
CA LEU A 11 18.97 15.30 -15.32
C LEU A 11 19.99 16.32 -14.82
N ALA A 12 20.45 17.16 -15.73
CA ALA A 12 21.27 18.32 -15.45
C ALA A 12 20.41 19.60 -15.55
N GLU A 13 20.90 20.71 -15.00
CA GLU A 13 20.17 21.99 -15.03
C GLU A 13 19.93 22.49 -16.47
N GLU A 14 20.87 22.24 -17.37
CA GLU A 14 20.79 22.56 -18.79
C GLU A 14 19.72 21.76 -19.56
N ASP A 15 19.24 20.65 -19.01
CA ASP A 15 18.15 19.88 -19.62
C ASP A 15 16.80 20.58 -19.52
N PHE A 16 16.70 21.62 -18.73
CA PHE A 16 15.43 22.32 -18.50
C PHE A 16 15.38 23.67 -19.22
N SER A 17 14.20 24.00 -19.72
CA SER A 17 13.89 25.30 -20.30
C SER A 17 12.71 25.95 -19.58
N PRO A 18 12.72 27.27 -19.40
CA PRO A 18 11.57 28.00 -18.86
C PRO A 18 10.35 27.84 -19.79
N GLN A 19 9.22 27.44 -19.23
CA GLN A 19 7.96 27.32 -19.95
C GLN A 19 6.83 27.92 -19.11
N PRO A 20 6.05 28.87 -19.68
CA PRO A 20 4.87 29.38 -19.00
C PRO A 20 3.82 28.26 -18.86
N HIS A 21 3.22 28.13 -17.69
CA HIS A 21 2.11 27.22 -17.45
C HIS A 21 1.07 27.88 -16.54
N GLY A 22 -0.18 27.39 -16.61
CA GLY A 22 -1.20 27.81 -15.65
C GLY A 22 -1.01 27.11 -14.33
N GLY A 23 -0.82 27.85 -13.24
CA GLY A 23 -0.76 27.27 -11.90
C GLY A 23 -2.09 26.59 -11.55
N ASP A 24 -2.06 25.33 -11.17
CA ASP A 24 -3.25 24.51 -10.87
C ASP A 24 -4.08 25.11 -9.73
N LEU A 25 -3.46 25.47 -8.63
CA LEU A 25 -4.13 26.12 -7.48
C LEU A 25 -4.72 27.47 -7.86
N TYR A 26 -4.02 28.27 -8.69
CA TYR A 26 -4.52 29.54 -9.13
C TYR A 26 -5.72 29.38 -10.07
N GLN A 27 -5.70 28.40 -10.96
CA GLN A 27 -6.81 28.08 -11.86
C GLN A 27 -8.03 27.52 -11.10
N MET A 28 -7.81 26.74 -10.03
CA MET A 28 -8.91 26.28 -9.16
C MET A 28 -9.64 27.44 -8.48
N LEU A 29 -8.91 28.46 -8.04
CA LEU A 29 -9.50 29.66 -7.40
C LEU A 29 -10.07 30.65 -8.43
N TYR A 30 -9.46 30.75 -9.60
CA TYR A 30 -9.81 31.72 -10.65
C TYR A 30 -9.88 31.02 -12.02
N PRO A 31 -10.91 30.21 -12.29
CA PRO A 31 -10.98 29.37 -13.52
C PRO A 31 -10.95 30.17 -14.82
N ALA A 32 -11.42 31.42 -14.82
CA ALA A 32 -11.45 32.30 -15.98
C ALA A 32 -10.12 33.07 -16.20
N SER A 33 -9.17 32.96 -15.29
CA SER A 33 -7.88 33.67 -15.40
C SER A 33 -6.98 33.03 -16.44
N LYS A 34 -6.30 33.88 -17.22
CA LYS A 34 -5.25 33.48 -18.16
C LYS A 34 -3.84 33.73 -17.60
N LYS A 35 -3.73 33.99 -16.29
CA LYS A 35 -2.43 34.20 -15.64
C LYS A 35 -1.59 32.94 -15.78
N GLN A 36 -0.36 33.12 -16.18
CA GLN A 36 0.63 32.06 -16.28
C GLN A 36 1.74 32.28 -15.25
N GLU A 37 2.31 31.20 -14.79
CA GLU A 37 3.47 31.15 -13.92
C GLU A 37 4.65 30.61 -14.71
N GLN A 38 5.87 31.02 -14.35
CA GLN A 38 7.09 30.46 -14.93
C GLN A 38 7.34 29.08 -14.32
N GLY A 39 7.32 28.05 -15.16
CA GLY A 39 7.74 26.71 -14.81
C GLY A 39 8.98 26.29 -15.59
N LEU A 40 9.44 25.09 -15.33
CA LEU A 40 10.50 24.45 -16.07
C LEU A 40 9.93 23.24 -16.80
N SER A 41 10.27 23.05 -18.05
CA SER A 41 9.99 21.83 -18.79
C SER A 41 11.28 21.19 -19.26
N LEU A 42 11.29 19.87 -19.33
CA LEU A 42 12.41 19.12 -19.85
C LEU A 42 12.52 19.37 -21.36
N ALA A 43 13.69 19.84 -21.80
CA ALA A 43 13.96 20.20 -23.22
C ALA A 43 14.37 18.96 -24.04
N ARG A 44 14.71 17.85 -23.42
CA ARG A 44 15.07 16.60 -24.10
C ARG A 44 14.00 15.52 -23.96
N GLN A 45 14.08 14.50 -24.79
CA GLN A 45 13.23 13.33 -24.65
C GLN A 45 13.63 12.50 -23.40
N ARG A 46 12.65 11.98 -22.70
CA ARG A 46 12.87 11.08 -21.57
C ARG A 46 13.53 9.77 -22.03
N ALA A 47 14.48 9.28 -21.24
CA ALA A 47 15.27 8.08 -21.56
C ALA A 47 14.71 6.80 -20.90
N PHE A 48 13.40 6.71 -20.79
CA PHE A 48 12.71 5.50 -20.32
C PHE A 48 11.56 5.11 -21.26
N GLN A 49 11.04 3.90 -21.08
CA GLN A 49 9.89 3.39 -21.81
C GLN A 49 8.84 2.88 -20.82
N TYR A 50 7.57 3.16 -21.12
CA TYR A 50 6.46 2.52 -20.43
C TYR A 50 6.35 1.05 -20.85
N VAL A 51 6.01 0.19 -19.88
CA VAL A 51 5.73 -1.24 -20.10
C VAL A 51 4.23 -1.45 -20.02
N GLY A 52 3.60 -1.72 -21.17
CA GLY A 52 2.15 -1.79 -21.29
C GLY A 52 1.51 -0.43 -21.62
N ALA A 53 0.18 -0.41 -21.62
CA ALA A 53 -0.59 0.81 -21.88
C ALA A 53 -0.61 1.71 -20.65
N VAL A 54 -0.21 2.95 -20.80
CA VAL A 54 -0.30 3.99 -19.77
C VAL A 54 -1.09 5.15 -20.39
N HIS A 55 -2.15 5.59 -19.70
CA HIS A 55 -3.05 6.64 -20.19
C HIS A 55 -2.67 7.99 -19.59
N SER A 56 -2.24 8.00 -18.35
CA SER A 56 -1.83 9.23 -17.65
C SER A 56 -0.93 8.93 -16.45
N ALA A 57 -0.34 9.97 -15.88
CA ALA A 57 0.36 9.88 -14.61
C ALA A 57 -0.56 9.48 -13.44
N ASP A 58 -1.89 9.55 -13.61
CA ASP A 58 -2.88 9.15 -12.60
C ASP A 58 -3.25 7.67 -12.61
N ASP A 59 -2.70 6.89 -13.56
CA ASP A 59 -2.95 5.46 -13.61
C ASP A 59 -2.59 4.78 -12.28
N GLN A 60 -3.41 3.79 -11.88
CA GLN A 60 -3.23 3.09 -10.62
C GLN A 60 -1.91 2.32 -10.55
N LEU A 61 -1.46 1.83 -11.70
CA LEU A 61 -0.21 1.09 -11.83
C LEU A 61 0.52 1.50 -13.10
N ILE A 62 1.75 1.99 -12.94
CA ILE A 62 2.64 2.34 -14.04
C ILE A 62 3.90 1.48 -13.92
N ARG A 63 4.33 0.90 -15.05
CA ARG A 63 5.57 0.14 -15.14
C ARG A 63 6.48 0.78 -16.17
N THR A 64 7.78 0.87 -15.87
CA THR A 64 8.76 1.47 -16.77
C THR A 64 10.05 0.64 -16.84
N LYS A 65 10.80 0.85 -17.92
CA LYS A 65 12.17 0.34 -18.12
C LYS A 65 13.05 1.43 -18.66
N SER A 66 14.31 1.46 -18.23
CA SER A 66 15.32 2.41 -18.71
C SER A 66 16.72 1.78 -18.76
N GLY A 67 17.72 2.58 -19.17
CA GLY A 67 19.13 2.24 -19.06
C GLY A 67 19.75 2.50 -17.68
N GLY A 68 18.96 2.87 -16.68
CA GLY A 68 19.41 3.05 -15.30
C GLY A 68 19.84 1.77 -14.63
N SER A 69 19.95 1.76 -13.31
CA SER A 69 20.36 0.57 -12.53
C SER A 69 19.38 0.23 -11.43
N GLY A 70 19.24 -1.05 -11.08
CA GLY A 70 18.39 -1.54 -10.01
C GLY A 70 16.88 -1.46 -10.31
N ALA A 71 16.08 -1.93 -9.37
CA ALA A 71 14.63 -2.02 -9.46
C ALA A 71 13.95 -1.20 -8.36
N LEU A 72 12.94 -0.40 -8.72
CA LEU A 72 12.16 0.44 -7.82
C LEU A 72 10.72 -0.06 -7.73
N LEU A 73 10.21 -0.16 -6.51
CA LEU A 73 8.77 -0.16 -6.25
C LEU A 73 8.42 1.12 -5.50
N ALA A 74 7.59 1.97 -6.09
CA ALA A 74 7.16 3.22 -5.50
C ALA A 74 5.64 3.23 -5.24
N PHE A 75 5.26 3.29 -3.97
CA PHE A 75 3.89 3.61 -3.58
C PHE A 75 3.77 5.12 -3.48
N ARG A 76 2.81 5.68 -4.18
CA ARG A 76 2.67 7.13 -4.31
C ARG A 76 1.22 7.60 -4.30
N ASP A 77 1.00 8.81 -3.91
CA ASP A 77 -0.25 9.54 -4.19
C ASP A 77 -0.13 10.42 -5.46
N SER A 78 -1.08 11.31 -5.68
CA SER A 78 -1.08 12.20 -6.85
C SER A 78 0.12 13.17 -6.91
N PHE A 79 0.72 13.51 -5.77
CA PHE A 79 1.93 14.34 -5.75
C PHE A 79 3.16 13.61 -6.27
N GLY A 80 3.18 12.29 -6.18
CA GLY A 80 4.20 11.46 -6.80
C GLY A 80 4.17 11.45 -8.34
N ASN A 81 3.10 11.98 -8.95
CA ASN A 81 3.04 12.14 -10.41
C ASN A 81 4.17 13.00 -10.95
N ALA A 82 4.61 14.01 -10.19
CA ALA A 82 5.72 14.88 -10.60
C ALA A 82 7.10 14.20 -10.50
N LEU A 83 7.20 13.08 -9.79
CA LEU A 83 8.47 12.39 -9.51
C LEU A 83 8.66 11.15 -10.38
N HIS A 84 7.59 10.57 -10.93
CA HIS A 84 7.67 9.23 -11.51
C HIS A 84 8.56 9.14 -12.73
N GLU A 85 8.60 10.17 -13.59
CA GLU A 85 9.43 10.17 -14.80
C GLU A 85 10.92 10.28 -14.47
N ASP A 86 11.28 11.09 -13.48
CA ASP A 86 12.67 11.25 -13.05
C ASP A 86 13.19 9.96 -12.39
N LEU A 87 12.33 9.33 -11.58
CA LEU A 87 12.64 8.04 -10.98
C LEU A 87 12.70 6.93 -12.05
N ALA A 88 11.81 6.97 -13.05
CA ALA A 88 11.81 6.00 -14.15
C ALA A 88 13.10 6.03 -14.97
N GLU A 89 13.73 7.20 -15.14
CA GLU A 89 15.03 7.30 -15.83
C GLU A 89 16.19 6.75 -14.99
N ALA A 90 16.13 6.89 -13.65
CA ALA A 90 17.21 6.52 -12.76
C ALA A 90 17.29 5.02 -12.44
N PHE A 91 16.20 4.28 -12.62
CA PHE A 91 16.12 2.84 -12.32
C PHE A 91 15.96 2.01 -13.59
N ALA A 92 16.65 0.85 -13.66
CA ALA A 92 16.53 -0.06 -14.81
C ALA A 92 15.10 -0.56 -15.00
N SER A 93 14.38 -0.76 -13.90
CA SER A 93 12.95 -1.04 -13.90
C SER A 93 12.28 -0.30 -12.75
N ALA A 94 11.07 0.22 -12.97
CA ALA A 94 10.31 0.81 -11.90
C ALA A 94 8.82 0.46 -12.00
N VAL A 95 8.21 0.24 -10.84
CA VAL A 95 6.78 0.04 -10.66
C VAL A 95 6.27 1.14 -9.75
N PHE A 96 5.29 1.90 -10.23
CA PHE A 96 4.64 2.98 -9.48
C PHE A 96 3.20 2.57 -9.22
N SER A 97 2.82 2.47 -7.95
CA SER A 97 1.48 2.07 -7.52
C SER A 97 0.80 3.18 -6.72
N ARG A 98 -0.50 3.37 -6.97
CA ARG A 98 -1.38 4.26 -6.18
C ARG A 98 -2.34 3.46 -5.31
N SER A 99 -2.12 2.16 -5.16
CA SER A 99 -2.97 1.34 -4.29
C SER A 99 -2.97 1.84 -2.85
N MET A 100 -4.14 1.86 -2.25
CA MET A 100 -4.32 2.14 -0.84
C MET A 100 -5.48 1.26 -0.31
N PRO A 101 -5.20 0.30 0.59
CA PRO A 101 -3.89 -0.07 1.18
C PRO A 101 -2.81 -0.39 0.15
N TYR A 102 -1.55 -0.27 0.55
CA TYR A 102 -0.44 -0.62 -0.33
C TYR A 102 -0.48 -2.09 -0.69
N ASP A 103 -0.45 -2.39 -1.98
CA ASP A 103 -0.40 -3.76 -2.49
C ASP A 103 1.04 -4.30 -2.46
N LEU A 104 1.42 -4.92 -1.35
CA LEU A 104 2.76 -5.46 -1.16
C LEU A 104 3.02 -6.74 -1.98
N SER A 105 2.00 -7.34 -2.64
CA SER A 105 2.22 -8.45 -3.58
C SER A 105 3.07 -8.02 -4.77
N LEU A 106 3.07 -6.72 -5.10
CA LEU A 106 3.93 -6.14 -6.14
C LEU A 106 5.43 -6.33 -5.87
N MET A 107 5.84 -6.58 -4.62
CA MET A 107 7.23 -6.93 -4.30
C MET A 107 7.66 -8.26 -4.91
N GLN A 108 6.75 -9.20 -5.05
CA GLN A 108 7.03 -10.51 -5.66
C GLN A 108 7.32 -10.37 -7.16
N ASP A 109 6.53 -9.53 -7.85
CA ASP A 109 6.68 -9.30 -9.29
C ASP A 109 7.86 -8.38 -9.62
N ALA A 110 7.98 -7.28 -8.87
CA ALA A 110 8.97 -6.24 -9.14
C ALA A 110 10.36 -6.61 -8.63
N GLN A 111 10.47 -7.48 -7.61
CA GLN A 111 11.71 -7.83 -6.90
C GLN A 111 12.60 -6.59 -6.68
N PRO A 112 12.07 -5.54 -6.03
CA PRO A 112 12.76 -4.27 -5.94
C PRO A 112 13.96 -4.35 -4.99
N ASP A 113 15.05 -3.68 -5.35
CA ASP A 113 16.15 -3.38 -4.42
C ASP A 113 15.88 -2.08 -3.62
N THR A 114 14.91 -1.29 -4.07
CA THR A 114 14.49 -0.05 -3.43
C THR A 114 12.98 0.04 -3.36
N VAL A 115 12.45 0.31 -2.16
CA VAL A 115 11.03 0.62 -1.95
C VAL A 115 10.91 2.07 -1.50
N LEU A 116 10.11 2.84 -2.23
CA LEU A 116 9.79 4.23 -1.90
C LEU A 116 8.32 4.35 -1.52
N VAL A 117 8.04 4.98 -0.39
CA VAL A 117 6.68 5.38 -0.01
C VAL A 117 6.63 6.90 -0.02
N GLN A 118 5.83 7.47 -0.91
CA GLN A 118 5.57 8.91 -1.00
C GLN A 118 4.11 9.18 -0.67
N LEU A 119 3.90 10.01 0.34
CA LEU A 119 2.57 10.33 0.85
C LEU A 119 2.55 11.79 1.32
N VAL A 120 1.50 12.54 0.95
CA VAL A 120 1.31 13.89 1.50
C VAL A 120 0.86 13.84 2.95
N GLU A 121 1.24 14.84 3.73
CA GLU A 121 1.00 14.90 5.17
C GLU A 121 -0.46 14.65 5.55
N ARG A 122 -1.42 15.26 4.84
CA ARG A 122 -2.86 15.10 5.11
C ARG A 122 -3.35 13.64 5.00
N ASN A 123 -2.60 12.79 4.30
CA ASN A 123 -2.92 11.38 4.07
C ASN A 123 -2.18 10.44 5.04
N LEU A 124 -1.32 10.94 5.94
CA LEU A 124 -0.56 10.11 6.90
C LEU A 124 -1.47 9.22 7.76
N ARG A 125 -2.68 9.69 8.07
CA ARG A 125 -3.68 8.88 8.80
C ARG A 125 -4.01 7.55 8.10
N TRP A 126 -3.83 7.46 6.78
CA TRP A 126 -4.11 6.24 6.04
C TRP A 126 -3.16 5.09 6.40
N LEU A 127 -1.96 5.40 6.90
CA LEU A 127 -1.03 4.37 7.36
C LEU A 127 -1.58 3.58 8.56
N SER A 128 -2.41 4.21 9.39
CA SER A 128 -3.05 3.56 10.53
C SER A 128 -4.46 3.04 10.21
N THR A 129 -5.22 3.73 9.35
CA THR A 129 -6.61 3.32 9.03
C THR A 129 -6.72 2.36 7.85
N ARG A 130 -5.67 2.25 7.04
CA ARG A 130 -5.58 1.36 5.87
C ARG A 130 -4.19 0.73 5.79
N PRO A 131 -3.78 -0.02 6.82
CA PRO A 131 -2.49 -0.68 6.81
C PRO A 131 -2.42 -1.69 5.65
N PRO A 132 -1.23 -1.93 5.08
CA PRO A 132 -1.06 -2.98 4.10
C PRO A 132 -1.30 -4.34 4.75
N LEU A 133 -2.02 -5.21 4.06
CA LEU A 133 -2.22 -6.56 4.52
C LEU A 133 -0.98 -7.40 4.22
N LEU A 134 -0.37 -7.92 5.26
CA LEU A 134 0.78 -8.82 5.22
C LEU A 134 0.37 -10.25 5.55
N PRO A 135 1.12 -11.28 5.09
CA PRO A 135 0.96 -12.61 5.62
C PRO A 135 1.02 -12.57 7.14
N ALA A 136 0.01 -13.15 7.78
CA ALA A 136 -0.15 -13.06 9.21
C ALA A 136 1.00 -13.80 9.92
N PRO A 137 1.70 -13.17 10.86
CA PRO A 137 2.76 -13.82 11.58
C PRO A 137 2.20 -14.91 12.52
N GLU A 138 2.87 -16.04 12.51
CA GLU A 138 2.59 -17.10 13.50
C GLU A 138 3.00 -16.66 14.89
N ARG A 139 2.23 -17.06 15.89
CA ARG A 139 2.45 -16.76 17.29
C ARG A 139 2.34 -18.02 18.14
N GLU A 140 2.91 -17.97 19.34
CA GLU A 140 2.68 -19.01 20.33
C GLU A 140 1.18 -19.06 20.72
N ALA A 141 0.70 -20.26 21.03
CA ALA A 141 -0.66 -20.43 21.46
C ALA A 141 -0.90 -19.68 22.78
N LEU A 142 -1.98 -18.91 22.84
CA LEU A 142 -2.38 -18.16 24.02
C LEU A 142 -3.43 -18.94 24.81
N GLU A 143 -3.37 -18.85 26.14
CA GLU A 143 -4.45 -19.29 26.98
C GLU A 143 -5.67 -18.37 26.82
N ALA A 144 -6.82 -18.94 26.53
CA ALA A 144 -8.07 -18.22 26.37
C ALA A 144 -9.23 -18.99 27.02
N GLN A 145 -10.18 -18.25 27.57
CA GLN A 145 -11.41 -18.83 28.10
C GLN A 145 -12.40 -19.09 26.93
N PRO A 146 -13.26 -20.12 27.04
CA PRO A 146 -14.32 -20.32 26.06
C PRO A 146 -15.26 -19.10 26.01
N GLY A 147 -15.49 -18.55 24.82
CA GLY A 147 -16.48 -17.50 24.57
C GLY A 147 -17.78 -18.10 24.02
N GLU A 148 -18.90 -17.45 24.28
CA GLU A 148 -20.23 -17.92 23.85
C GLU A 148 -20.63 -17.39 22.45
N GLN A 149 -19.93 -16.35 21.95
CA GLN A 149 -20.28 -15.67 20.71
C GLN A 149 -19.65 -16.36 19.50
N THR A 150 -20.34 -16.23 18.38
CA THR A 150 -19.87 -16.69 17.06
C THR A 150 -19.69 -15.49 16.16
N ILE A 151 -18.60 -15.45 15.40
CA ILE A 151 -18.28 -14.36 14.48
C ILE A 151 -18.40 -14.87 13.04
N SER A 152 -19.09 -14.10 12.19
CA SER A 152 -19.13 -14.35 10.76
C SER A 152 -17.84 -13.81 10.12
N VAL A 153 -17.22 -14.66 9.32
CA VAL A 153 -15.96 -14.36 8.64
C VAL A 153 -16.10 -14.68 7.17
N SER A 154 -15.85 -13.72 6.31
CA SER A 154 -15.79 -13.96 4.86
C SER A 154 -14.39 -14.42 4.45
N GLN A 155 -14.33 -15.33 3.46
CA GLN A 155 -13.08 -15.78 2.85
C GLN A 155 -13.01 -15.35 1.40
N SER A 156 -11.88 -14.78 0.99
CA SER A 156 -11.62 -14.39 -0.41
C SER A 156 -10.20 -14.78 -0.84
N LYS A 157 -9.99 -14.86 -2.18
CA LYS A 157 -8.64 -15.05 -2.73
C LYS A 157 -7.80 -13.79 -2.53
N SER A 158 -6.54 -13.97 -2.19
CA SER A 158 -5.57 -12.88 -2.14
C SER A 158 -4.79 -12.76 -3.46
N ALA A 159 -4.02 -11.67 -3.60
CA ALA A 159 -3.02 -11.52 -4.66
C ALA A 159 -1.77 -12.38 -4.42
N TYR A 160 -1.58 -12.91 -3.22
CA TYR A 160 -0.48 -13.81 -2.89
C TYR A 160 -0.86 -15.25 -3.22
N GLU A 161 0.02 -15.95 -3.94
CA GLU A 161 -0.23 -17.34 -4.31
C GLU A 161 -0.36 -18.23 -3.06
N GLY A 162 -1.40 -19.06 -3.03
CA GLY A 162 -1.67 -19.99 -1.93
C GLY A 162 -2.21 -19.37 -0.64
N LEU A 163 -2.39 -18.02 -0.58
CA LEU A 163 -2.93 -17.35 0.59
C LEU A 163 -4.36 -16.84 0.34
N PHE A 164 -5.13 -16.77 1.41
CA PHE A 164 -6.51 -16.30 1.44
C PHE A 164 -6.67 -15.17 2.45
N ILE A 165 -7.58 -14.26 2.17
CA ILE A 165 -7.95 -13.18 3.08
C ILE A 165 -9.21 -13.62 3.82
N TYR A 166 -9.14 -13.65 5.15
CA TYR A 166 -10.29 -13.80 6.04
C TYR A 166 -10.60 -12.44 6.63
N THR A 167 -11.84 -11.99 6.53
CA THR A 167 -12.28 -10.70 7.06
C THR A 167 -13.48 -10.89 7.97
N GLY A 168 -13.41 -10.38 9.19
CA GLY A 168 -14.49 -10.38 10.14
C GLY A 168 -14.73 -9.03 10.79
N THR A 169 -15.94 -8.78 11.29
CA THR A 169 -16.34 -7.57 11.99
C THR A 169 -16.72 -7.87 13.43
N PHE A 170 -16.59 -6.88 14.31
CA PHE A 170 -16.94 -6.96 15.74
C PHE A 170 -18.22 -6.16 16.03
N GLU A 171 -19.30 -6.39 15.25
CA GLU A 171 -20.53 -5.59 15.34
C GLU A 171 -21.13 -5.57 16.75
N ASP A 172 -21.11 -6.73 17.45
CA ASP A 172 -21.67 -6.91 18.80
C ASP A 172 -20.61 -7.16 19.86
N LEU A 173 -19.35 -6.89 19.57
CA LEU A 173 -18.21 -7.09 20.45
C LEU A 173 -17.48 -5.78 20.71
N THR A 174 -16.98 -5.63 21.92
CA THR A 174 -16.12 -4.50 22.28
C THR A 174 -14.76 -5.03 22.73
N PRO A 175 -13.87 -5.35 21.80
CA PRO A 175 -12.50 -5.74 22.14
C PRO A 175 -11.78 -4.64 22.91
N ASP A 176 -10.88 -5.03 23.79
CA ASP A 176 -10.03 -4.07 24.48
C ASP A 176 -9.16 -3.33 23.49
N LYS A 177 -9.07 -2.01 23.66
CA LYS A 177 -8.23 -1.16 22.83
C LYS A 177 -6.77 -1.56 22.96
N ASP A 178 -6.05 -1.44 21.83
CA ASP A 178 -4.61 -1.67 21.76
C ASP A 178 -4.16 -3.10 22.10
N THR A 179 -5.09 -4.06 22.16
CA THR A 179 -4.77 -5.49 22.31
C THR A 179 -4.81 -6.19 20.96
N PRO A 180 -3.82 -7.05 20.66
CA PRO A 180 -3.84 -7.83 19.43
C PRO A 180 -5.02 -8.80 19.37
N VAL A 181 -5.57 -8.99 18.18
CA VAL A 181 -6.51 -10.08 17.90
C VAL A 181 -5.73 -11.22 17.27
N TYR A 182 -5.98 -12.43 17.72
CA TYR A 182 -5.37 -13.62 17.14
C TYR A 182 -6.43 -14.52 16.54
N ALA A 183 -6.01 -15.32 15.55
CA ALA A 183 -6.83 -16.32 14.90
C ALA A 183 -6.15 -17.67 14.98
N VAL A 184 -6.87 -18.70 15.38
CA VAL A 184 -6.38 -20.08 15.31
C VAL A 184 -7.03 -20.74 14.11
N LEU A 185 -6.22 -21.12 13.13
CA LEU A 185 -6.66 -21.76 11.90
C LEU A 185 -5.82 -23.02 11.63
N GLY A 186 -6.48 -24.16 11.50
CA GLY A 186 -5.77 -25.43 11.32
C GLY A 186 -4.83 -25.80 12.47
N GLY A 187 -5.05 -25.26 13.66
CA GLY A 187 -4.21 -25.48 14.86
C GLY A 187 -3.01 -24.53 14.97
N VAL A 188 -2.82 -23.61 14.03
CA VAL A 188 -1.77 -22.57 14.09
C VAL A 188 -2.39 -21.26 14.55
N CYS A 189 -1.73 -20.57 15.48
CA CYS A 189 -2.13 -19.26 15.98
C CYS A 189 -1.46 -18.17 15.15
N TYR A 190 -2.24 -17.25 14.61
CA TYR A 190 -1.79 -16.12 13.79
C TYR A 190 -2.22 -14.80 14.43
N GLU A 191 -1.39 -13.79 14.34
CA GLU A 191 -1.78 -12.43 14.69
C GLU A 191 -2.53 -11.77 13.53
N ALA A 192 -3.75 -11.32 13.80
CA ALA A 192 -4.59 -10.69 12.80
C ALA A 192 -4.27 -9.19 12.64
N CYS A 193 -4.41 -8.67 11.42
CA CYS A 193 -4.30 -7.25 11.15
C CYS A 193 -5.59 -6.54 11.58
N PRO A 194 -5.54 -5.55 12.48
CA PRO A 194 -6.74 -4.81 12.90
C PRO A 194 -7.26 -3.95 11.75
N THR A 195 -8.58 -3.81 11.69
CA THR A 195 -9.28 -2.87 10.81
C THR A 195 -10.17 -1.94 11.64
N GLU A 196 -10.77 -0.93 11.02
CA GLU A 196 -11.65 0.01 11.73
C GLU A 196 -12.85 -0.67 12.40
N ALA A 197 -13.38 -1.75 11.79
CA ALA A 197 -14.58 -2.45 12.26
C ALA A 197 -14.32 -3.88 12.76
N GLY A 198 -13.07 -4.37 12.68
CA GLY A 198 -12.79 -5.77 13.02
C GLY A 198 -11.35 -6.17 12.73
N PHE A 199 -11.18 -7.19 11.90
CA PHE A 199 -9.85 -7.73 11.57
C PHE A 199 -9.76 -8.25 10.13
N GLN A 200 -8.54 -8.37 9.66
CA GLN A 200 -8.19 -9.15 8.46
C GLN A 200 -7.05 -10.11 8.78
N LEU A 201 -7.07 -11.26 8.13
CA LEU A 201 -6.07 -12.30 8.28
C LEU A 201 -5.67 -12.81 6.90
N LEU A 202 -4.39 -12.77 6.57
CA LEU A 202 -3.85 -13.31 5.32
C LEU A 202 -3.02 -14.55 5.64
N THR A 203 -3.56 -15.75 5.34
CA THR A 203 -2.95 -17.05 5.68
C THR A 203 -3.21 -18.08 4.59
N PRO A 204 -2.51 -19.24 4.60
CA PRO A 204 -2.94 -20.41 3.84
C PRO A 204 -4.39 -20.81 4.19
N ALA A 205 -5.02 -21.57 3.30
CA ALA A 205 -6.33 -22.13 3.61
C ALA A 205 -6.24 -23.10 4.80
N GLY A 206 -7.26 -23.07 5.66
CA GLY A 206 -7.33 -23.95 6.80
C GLY A 206 -8.79 -24.20 7.21
N SER A 207 -8.98 -25.12 8.15
CA SER A 207 -10.28 -25.43 8.73
C SER A 207 -10.29 -25.15 10.23
N GLY A 208 -11.48 -24.95 10.79
CA GLY A 208 -11.63 -24.76 12.23
C GLY A 208 -11.12 -23.41 12.70
N LEU A 209 -11.55 -22.33 12.01
CA LEU A 209 -11.20 -20.97 12.43
C LEU A 209 -11.86 -20.62 13.76
N SER A 210 -11.05 -20.16 14.70
CA SER A 210 -11.50 -19.48 15.92
C SER A 210 -10.69 -18.22 16.14
N LEU A 211 -11.24 -17.29 16.92
CA LEU A 211 -10.60 -16.01 17.21
C LEU A 211 -10.31 -15.89 18.70
N LEU A 212 -9.16 -15.36 19.03
CA LEU A 212 -8.80 -15.00 20.40
C LEU A 212 -8.88 -13.48 20.51
N VAL A 213 -9.91 -13.01 21.21
CA VAL A 213 -10.21 -11.59 21.37
C VAL A 213 -10.11 -11.24 22.85
N CYS A 214 -9.36 -10.21 23.20
CA CYS A 214 -9.26 -9.72 24.55
C CYS A 214 -10.47 -8.85 24.89
N MET A 215 -11.18 -9.21 25.94
CA MET A 215 -12.32 -8.47 26.50
C MET A 215 -12.18 -8.42 28.01
N ASP A 216 -12.26 -7.23 28.60
CA ASP A 216 -12.07 -7.01 30.04
C ASP A 216 -10.74 -7.61 30.60
N GLY A 217 -9.67 -7.51 29.82
CA GLY A 217 -8.34 -8.00 30.18
C GLY A 217 -8.14 -9.51 30.04
N VAL A 218 -9.11 -10.25 29.50
CA VAL A 218 -9.04 -11.72 29.36
C VAL A 218 -9.29 -12.11 27.89
N TYR A 219 -8.42 -12.98 27.35
CA TYR A 219 -8.67 -13.55 26.01
C TYR A 219 -9.80 -14.57 26.04
N GLN A 220 -10.76 -14.40 25.15
CA GLN A 220 -11.85 -15.31 24.90
C GLN A 220 -11.68 -15.97 23.54
N CYS A 221 -11.91 -17.29 23.48
CA CYS A 221 -11.88 -18.06 22.24
C CYS A 221 -13.29 -18.11 21.64
N LEU A 222 -13.50 -17.38 20.57
CA LEU A 222 -14.76 -17.27 19.86
C LEU A 222 -14.75 -18.17 18.62
N GLN A 223 -15.83 -18.89 18.36
CA GLN A 223 -15.96 -19.69 17.14
C GLN A 223 -16.23 -18.79 15.94
N ALA A 224 -15.64 -19.11 14.79
CA ALA A 224 -15.89 -18.38 13.54
C ALA A 224 -16.65 -19.26 12.56
N THR A 225 -17.68 -18.68 11.93
CA THR A 225 -18.36 -19.27 10.76
C THR A 225 -17.79 -18.60 9.50
N VAL A 226 -17.19 -19.40 8.63
CA VAL A 226 -16.60 -18.91 7.37
C VAL A 226 -17.61 -19.06 6.26
N GLU A 227 -17.90 -17.94 5.56
CA GLU A 227 -18.83 -17.81 4.42
C GLU A 227 -18.09 -17.60 3.11
#